data_042e04cff3637c1f52b08b10b3c4ad43
#
_entry.id   042e04cff3637c1f52b08b10b3c4ad43
#
_cell.length_a   1.000
_cell.length_b   1.000
_cell.length_c   1.000
_cell.angle_alpha   90.00
_cell.angle_beta   90.00
_cell.angle_gamma   90.00
#
_symmetry.space_group_name_H-M   'P 1'
#
loop_
_entity.id
_entity.type
_entity.pdbx_description
1 polymer ?
#
loop_
_entity_poly.entity_id
_entity_poly.type
_entity_poly.pdbx_seq_one_letter_code
_entity_poly.pdbx_strand_id
1 'polypeptide(L)'
;MIEVLRPYTKYQLVKIGFTGVCFAWAVTSTVLLLRSKPILIGIDENGVRVIAEDKDKLVLNEKLNLIKRFVFHYYNFDANDYDGQLTVAGNLMNNSLWETKQQEFRRLSLNLKEHPTLLQQAKIEDIRLIDECTYEVDLTLSVQEKLHTTLVKLRTEVKIIPHVRSTDNPFSWEVNAYAESTRS
;
A
#
# COMPACT_ATOMS: atom_id res chain seq x y z
N MET A 1 25.34 69.77 27.37
CA MET A 1 24.04 69.16 26.88
C MET A 1 24.17 68.05 25.81
N ILE A 2 25.28 67.99 25.11
CA ILE A 2 25.50 67.01 24.02
C ILE A 2 25.95 65.60 24.52
N GLU A 3 26.60 65.51 25.68
CA GLU A 3 27.10 64.27 26.25
C GLU A 3 26.01 63.30 26.81
N VAL A 4 24.87 63.87 27.26
CA VAL A 4 23.77 63.10 27.84
C VAL A 4 22.96 62.36 26.76
N LEU A 5 22.97 62.82 25.54
CA LEU A 5 22.23 62.22 24.42
C LEU A 5 22.93 60.99 23.77
N ARG A 6 24.26 60.89 23.96
CA ARG A 6 25.05 59.75 23.39
C ARG A 6 24.64 58.34 23.89
N PRO A 7 24.39 58.11 25.17
CA PRO A 7 23.98 56.78 25.63
C PRO A 7 22.56 56.45 25.20
N TYR A 8 21.65 57.39 25.08
CA TYR A 8 20.28 57.21 24.67
C TYR A 8 20.17 56.77 23.21
N THR A 9 20.94 57.41 22.32
CA THR A 9 20.99 57.03 20.89
C THR A 9 21.61 55.62 20.67
N LYS A 10 22.66 55.28 21.43
CA LYS A 10 23.24 53.95 21.40
C LYS A 10 22.25 52.87 21.84
N TYR A 11 21.49 53.14 22.91
CA TYR A 11 20.47 52.21 23.41
C TYR A 11 19.32 52.00 22.41
N GLN A 12 18.91 53.08 21.73
CA GLN A 12 17.87 52.98 20.68
C GLN A 12 18.36 52.19 19.47
N LEU A 13 19.62 52.35 19.04
CA LEU A 13 20.23 51.60 17.96
C LEU A 13 20.33 50.10 18.28
N VAL A 14 20.68 49.75 19.53
CA VAL A 14 20.72 48.34 19.99
C VAL A 14 19.33 47.74 19.99
N LYS A 15 18.31 48.48 20.46
CA LYS A 15 16.91 48.00 20.41
C LYS A 15 16.44 47.74 18.98
N ILE A 16 16.68 48.65 18.06
CA ILE A 16 16.30 48.51 16.64
C ILE A 16 17.01 47.30 16.04
N GLY A 17 18.31 47.14 16.30
CA GLY A 17 19.09 46.00 15.83
C GLY A 17 18.53 44.68 16.37
N PHE A 18 18.24 44.61 17.68
CA PHE A 18 17.67 43.39 18.29
C PHE A 18 16.28 43.06 17.74
N THR A 19 15.41 44.08 17.59
CA THR A 19 14.08 43.88 17.00
C THR A 19 14.18 43.40 15.56
N GLY A 20 15.12 43.91 14.76
CA GLY A 20 15.37 43.48 13.38
C GLY A 20 15.83 42.04 13.31
N VAL A 21 16.71 41.61 14.22
CA VAL A 21 17.17 40.19 14.29
C VAL A 21 16.01 39.26 14.67
N CYS A 22 15.21 39.63 15.68
CA CYS A 22 14.04 38.83 16.07
C CYS A 22 13.01 38.72 14.96
N PHE A 23 12.77 39.79 14.22
CA PHE A 23 11.86 39.77 13.07
C PHE A 23 12.38 38.89 11.94
N ALA A 24 13.65 39.01 11.58
CA ALA A 24 14.29 38.15 10.58
C ALA A 24 14.21 36.67 10.98
N TRP A 25 14.47 36.34 12.24
CA TRP A 25 14.34 34.99 12.77
C TRP A 25 12.91 34.46 12.67
N ALA A 26 11.91 35.26 13.07
CA ALA A 26 10.51 34.89 12.98
C ALA A 26 10.08 34.60 11.54
N VAL A 27 10.44 35.47 10.59
CA VAL A 27 10.15 35.27 9.17
C VAL A 27 10.82 34.00 8.64
N THR A 28 12.10 33.80 8.97
CA THR A 28 12.84 32.62 8.51
C THR A 28 12.24 31.33 9.07
N SER A 29 11.89 31.31 10.36
CA SER A 29 11.26 30.16 11.02
C SER A 29 9.88 29.86 10.41
N THR A 30 9.08 30.90 10.13
CA THR A 30 7.77 30.73 9.48
C THR A 30 7.90 30.16 8.06
N VAL A 31 8.87 30.67 7.28
CA VAL A 31 9.12 30.14 5.91
C VAL A 31 9.61 28.70 5.96
N LEU A 32 10.47 28.34 6.91
CA LEU A 32 10.91 26.96 7.10
C LEU A 32 9.75 26.02 7.49
N LEU A 33 8.87 26.46 8.41
CA LEU A 33 7.68 25.71 8.80
C LEU A 33 6.70 25.52 7.65
N LEU A 34 6.49 26.53 6.82
CA LEU A 34 5.62 26.44 5.64
C LEU A 34 6.22 25.58 4.53
N ARG A 35 7.55 25.46 4.47
CA ARG A 35 8.25 24.55 3.53
C ARG A 35 8.43 23.15 4.05
N SER A 36 8.29 22.91 5.37
CA SER A 36 8.34 21.56 5.92
C SER A 36 7.10 20.78 5.45
N LYS A 37 7.30 19.83 4.55
CA LYS A 37 6.25 18.89 4.15
C LYS A 37 5.90 17.99 5.34
N PRO A 38 4.63 17.78 5.66
CA PRO A 38 4.25 16.88 6.73
C PRO A 38 4.77 15.46 6.43
N ILE A 39 5.56 14.94 7.34
CA ILE A 39 5.98 13.53 7.29
C ILE A 39 4.81 12.72 7.83
N LEU A 40 4.14 11.97 6.96
CA LEU A 40 3.13 11.00 7.37
C LEU A 40 3.85 9.78 7.95
N ILE A 41 3.61 9.51 9.21
CA ILE A 41 4.10 8.32 9.91
C ILE A 41 2.95 7.30 9.91
N GLY A 42 3.05 6.26 9.11
CA GLY A 42 2.16 5.11 9.19
C GLY A 42 2.68 4.16 10.28
N ILE A 43 1.81 3.76 11.18
CA ILE A 43 2.08 2.70 12.16
C ILE A 43 1.42 1.44 11.61
N ASP A 44 2.23 0.46 11.25
CA ASP A 44 1.81 -0.88 10.83
C ASP A 44 2.14 -1.88 11.93
N GLU A 45 1.54 -3.07 11.91
CA GLU A 45 1.80 -4.16 12.85
C GLU A 45 3.29 -4.51 12.99
N ASN A 46 4.09 -4.16 12.00
CA ASN A 46 5.56 -4.35 11.96
C ASN A 46 6.37 -3.11 12.39
N GLY A 47 5.74 -2.07 12.93
CA GLY A 47 6.40 -0.86 13.45
C GLY A 47 6.16 0.41 12.64
N VAL A 48 6.82 1.48 13.07
CA VAL A 48 6.70 2.82 12.47
C VAL A 48 7.45 2.86 11.13
N ARG A 49 6.74 3.11 10.03
CA ARG A 49 7.36 3.39 8.73
C ARG A 49 7.18 4.86 8.39
N VAL A 50 8.28 5.53 8.07
CA VAL A 50 8.25 6.88 7.48
C VAL A 50 7.70 6.73 6.07
N ILE A 51 6.48 7.23 5.85
CA ILE A 51 5.82 7.17 4.55
C ILE A 51 6.13 8.47 3.80
N ALA A 52 6.56 8.33 2.57
CA ALA A 52 7.12 9.34 1.69
C ALA A 52 6.31 10.64 1.59
N GLU A 53 7.02 11.71 1.29
CA GLU A 53 6.56 13.09 1.15
C GLU A 53 5.52 13.35 0.06
N ASP A 54 5.18 12.35 -0.76
CA ASP A 54 4.37 12.51 -1.96
C ASP A 54 3.07 11.69 -1.87
N LYS A 55 1.92 12.37 -1.89
CA LYS A 55 0.60 11.74 -1.82
C LYS A 55 0.39 10.71 -2.93
N ASP A 56 0.90 10.99 -4.13
CA ASP A 56 0.72 10.10 -5.28
C ASP A 56 1.49 8.79 -5.10
N LYS A 57 2.69 8.88 -4.48
CA LYS A 57 3.46 7.68 -4.11
C LYS A 57 2.80 6.87 -3.01
N LEU A 58 2.13 7.54 -2.07
CA LEU A 58 1.37 6.85 -1.02
C LEU A 58 0.21 6.07 -1.59
N VAL A 59 -0.58 6.70 -2.45
CA VAL A 59 -1.72 6.07 -3.14
C VAL A 59 -1.24 4.91 -4.01
N LEU A 60 -0.14 5.09 -4.75
CA LEU A 60 0.44 4.02 -5.56
C LEU A 60 0.91 2.85 -4.69
N ASN A 61 1.61 3.12 -3.60
CA ASN A 61 2.08 2.08 -2.68
C ASN A 61 0.90 1.33 -2.04
N GLU A 62 -0.17 2.02 -1.67
CA GLU A 62 -1.38 1.41 -1.14
C GLU A 62 -2.04 0.48 -2.16
N LYS A 63 -2.19 0.91 -3.41
CA LYS A 63 -2.69 0.09 -4.52
C LYS A 63 -1.82 -1.18 -4.73
N LEU A 64 -0.49 -1.01 -4.78
CA LEU A 64 0.44 -2.13 -4.93
C LEU A 64 0.38 -3.10 -3.75
N ASN A 65 0.23 -2.60 -2.52
CA ASN A 65 0.11 -3.44 -1.33
C ASN A 65 -1.20 -4.22 -1.33
N LEU A 66 -2.32 -3.62 -1.73
CA LEU A 66 -3.58 -4.32 -1.93
C LEU A 66 -3.42 -5.48 -2.93
N ILE A 67 -2.85 -5.21 -4.11
CA ILE A 67 -2.65 -6.22 -5.16
C ILE A 67 -1.75 -7.35 -4.67
N LYS A 68 -0.62 -7.03 -4.02
CA LYS A 68 0.28 -8.04 -3.44
C LYS A 68 -0.42 -8.91 -2.40
N ARG A 69 -1.21 -8.29 -1.51
CA ARG A 69 -1.95 -9.01 -0.47
C ARG A 69 -3.05 -9.87 -1.06
N PHE A 70 -3.80 -9.36 -2.04
CA PHE A 70 -4.80 -10.13 -2.77
C PHE A 70 -4.18 -11.36 -3.45
N VAL A 71 -3.14 -11.15 -4.26
CA VAL A 71 -2.42 -12.23 -4.96
C VAL A 71 -1.85 -13.24 -3.98
N PHE A 72 -1.27 -12.78 -2.87
CA PHE A 72 -0.73 -13.66 -1.85
C PHE A 72 -1.81 -14.57 -1.29
N HIS A 73 -2.93 -14.06 -0.80
CA HIS A 73 -3.98 -14.88 -0.19
C HIS A 73 -4.79 -15.68 -1.21
N TYR A 74 -4.89 -15.20 -2.44
CA TYR A 74 -5.63 -15.87 -3.50
C TYR A 74 -4.89 -17.08 -4.07
N TYR A 75 -3.58 -16.98 -4.23
CA TYR A 75 -2.77 -18.01 -4.89
C TYR A 75 -1.87 -18.84 -3.95
N ASN A 76 -1.69 -18.42 -2.68
CA ASN A 76 -0.91 -19.19 -1.72
C ASN A 76 -1.85 -19.90 -0.76
N PHE A 77 -1.94 -21.19 -0.89
CA PHE A 77 -2.73 -22.02 0.00
C PHE A 77 -2.20 -23.45 0.04
N ASP A 78 -2.48 -24.15 1.12
CA ASP A 78 -2.50 -25.59 1.18
C ASP A 78 -3.95 -26.09 1.22
N ALA A 79 -4.14 -27.39 1.01
CA ALA A 79 -5.48 -27.98 0.99
C ALA A 79 -6.26 -27.82 2.31
N ASN A 80 -5.57 -27.61 3.45
CA ASN A 80 -6.18 -27.44 4.77
C ASN A 80 -6.52 -25.98 5.09
N ASP A 81 -5.76 -25.02 4.52
CA ASP A 81 -5.90 -23.58 4.82
C ASP A 81 -6.60 -22.80 3.69
N TYR A 82 -7.02 -23.48 2.62
CA TYR A 82 -7.62 -22.81 1.46
C TYR A 82 -8.79 -21.88 1.83
N ASP A 83 -9.75 -22.37 2.63
CA ASP A 83 -10.92 -21.60 3.00
C ASP A 83 -10.56 -20.36 3.84
N GLY A 84 -9.51 -20.46 4.68
CA GLY A 84 -8.98 -19.33 5.45
C GLY A 84 -8.33 -18.27 4.56
N GLN A 85 -7.44 -18.70 3.66
CA GLN A 85 -6.78 -17.80 2.70
C GLN A 85 -7.81 -17.13 1.77
N LEU A 86 -8.77 -17.89 1.28
CA LEU A 86 -9.83 -17.38 0.42
C LEU A 86 -10.72 -16.35 1.14
N THR A 87 -10.99 -16.53 2.43
CA THR A 87 -11.76 -15.54 3.22
C THR A 87 -11.02 -14.21 3.24
N VAL A 88 -9.71 -14.21 3.47
CA VAL A 88 -8.91 -12.98 3.46
C VAL A 88 -8.87 -12.36 2.05
N ALA A 89 -8.69 -13.16 1.01
CA ALA A 89 -8.74 -12.66 -0.38
C ALA A 89 -10.11 -12.08 -0.72
N GLY A 90 -11.19 -12.73 -0.26
CA GLY A 90 -12.57 -12.29 -0.46
C GLY A 90 -12.87 -10.94 0.16
N ASN A 91 -12.34 -10.67 1.35
CA ASN A 91 -12.46 -9.37 2.01
C ASN A 91 -11.79 -8.21 1.23
N LEU A 92 -10.88 -8.53 0.32
CA LEU A 92 -10.24 -7.56 -0.57
C LEU A 92 -10.97 -7.40 -1.91
N MET A 93 -11.97 -8.25 -2.21
CA MET A 93 -12.82 -8.18 -3.40
C MET A 93 -14.06 -7.34 -3.14
N ASN A 94 -14.62 -6.75 -4.21
CA ASN A 94 -15.96 -6.19 -4.11
C ASN A 94 -17.03 -7.32 -4.05
N ASN A 95 -18.18 -6.99 -3.52
CA ASN A 95 -19.27 -7.96 -3.32
C ASN A 95 -19.70 -8.63 -4.64
N SER A 96 -19.78 -7.89 -5.73
CA SER A 96 -20.20 -8.40 -7.03
C SER A 96 -19.23 -9.45 -7.58
N LEU A 97 -17.92 -9.19 -7.45
CA LEU A 97 -16.89 -10.14 -7.86
C LEU A 97 -16.94 -11.40 -6.98
N TRP A 98 -17.05 -11.22 -5.66
CA TRP A 98 -17.15 -12.32 -4.71
C TRP A 98 -18.34 -13.23 -5.02
N GLU A 99 -19.54 -12.67 -5.22
CA GLU A 99 -20.74 -13.43 -5.55
C GLU A 99 -20.60 -14.20 -6.87
N THR A 100 -20.02 -13.56 -7.89
CA THR A 100 -19.76 -14.19 -9.21
C THR A 100 -18.83 -15.39 -9.09
N LYS A 101 -17.79 -15.28 -8.25
CA LYS A 101 -16.74 -16.31 -8.10
C LYS A 101 -17.04 -17.37 -7.05
N GLN A 102 -18.04 -17.17 -6.20
CA GLN A 102 -18.35 -18.05 -5.07
C GLN A 102 -18.57 -19.52 -5.47
N GLN A 103 -19.20 -19.78 -6.62
CA GLN A 103 -19.43 -21.15 -7.09
C GLN A 103 -18.13 -21.84 -7.54
N GLU A 104 -17.24 -21.08 -8.19
CA GLU A 104 -15.91 -21.56 -8.60
C GLU A 104 -15.08 -21.92 -7.37
N PHE A 105 -15.07 -21.06 -6.37
CA PHE A 105 -14.35 -21.28 -5.11
C PHE A 105 -14.86 -22.52 -4.35
N ARG A 106 -16.17 -22.69 -4.27
CA ARG A 106 -16.75 -23.89 -3.63
C ARG A 106 -16.35 -25.19 -4.35
N ARG A 107 -16.32 -25.18 -5.68
CA ARG A 107 -15.86 -26.34 -6.47
C ARG A 107 -14.39 -26.64 -6.19
N LEU A 108 -13.56 -25.62 -6.14
CA LEU A 108 -12.13 -25.79 -5.86
C LEU A 108 -11.91 -26.29 -4.43
N SER A 109 -12.62 -25.74 -3.42
CA SER A 109 -12.55 -26.23 -2.04
C SER A 109 -12.94 -27.71 -1.92
N LEU A 110 -13.95 -28.17 -2.66
CA LEU A 110 -14.33 -29.59 -2.70
C LEU A 110 -13.24 -30.44 -3.33
N ASN A 111 -12.68 -30.01 -4.46
CA ASN A 111 -11.60 -30.75 -5.13
C ASN A 111 -10.35 -30.86 -4.26
N LEU A 112 -10.01 -29.80 -3.50
CA LEU A 112 -8.85 -29.81 -2.61
C LEU A 112 -8.98 -30.81 -1.46
N LYS A 113 -10.21 -31.14 -1.02
CA LYS A 113 -10.45 -32.20 -0.02
C LYS A 113 -10.07 -33.61 -0.53
N GLU A 114 -10.10 -33.77 -1.85
CA GLU A 114 -9.64 -35.02 -2.50
C GLU A 114 -8.12 -35.07 -2.65
N HIS A 115 -7.46 -33.90 -2.56
CA HIS A 115 -6.01 -33.75 -2.72
C HIS A 115 -5.37 -33.08 -1.47
N PRO A 116 -5.39 -33.72 -0.29
CA PRO A 116 -5.01 -33.11 0.99
C PRO A 116 -3.53 -32.74 1.10
N THR A 117 -2.70 -33.18 0.19
CA THR A 117 -1.26 -32.89 0.13
C THR A 117 -0.91 -31.79 -0.87
N LEU A 118 -1.91 -31.19 -1.52
CA LEU A 118 -1.69 -30.13 -2.49
C LEU A 118 -1.28 -28.83 -1.78
N LEU A 119 -0.16 -28.28 -2.21
CA LEU A 119 0.37 -26.97 -1.80
C LEU A 119 0.58 -26.11 -3.04
N GLN A 120 0.01 -24.93 -3.04
CA GLN A 120 0.26 -23.94 -4.08
C GLN A 120 0.92 -22.70 -3.49
N GLN A 121 1.99 -22.27 -4.12
CA GLN A 121 2.72 -21.06 -3.77
C GLN A 121 2.89 -20.16 -5.00
N ALA A 122 2.58 -18.89 -4.85
CA ALA A 122 2.77 -17.89 -5.89
C ALA A 122 3.96 -17.00 -5.56
N LYS A 123 4.78 -16.76 -6.56
CA LYS A 123 5.84 -15.77 -6.55
C LYS A 123 5.48 -14.69 -7.56
N ILE A 124 5.36 -13.45 -7.08
CA ILE A 124 5.17 -12.29 -7.95
C ILE A 124 6.53 -11.97 -8.59
N GLU A 125 6.57 -11.99 -9.92
CA GLU A 125 7.77 -11.64 -10.69
C GLU A 125 7.77 -10.15 -11.04
N ASP A 126 6.61 -9.62 -11.46
CA ASP A 126 6.48 -8.22 -11.85
C ASP A 126 5.06 -7.71 -11.65
N ILE A 127 4.89 -6.39 -11.42
CA ILE A 127 3.59 -5.71 -11.39
C ILE A 127 3.72 -4.46 -12.24
N ARG A 128 2.92 -4.38 -13.31
CA ARG A 128 2.90 -3.28 -14.26
C ARG A 128 1.55 -2.59 -14.26
N LEU A 129 1.56 -1.27 -14.28
CA LEU A 129 0.37 -0.46 -14.47
C LEU A 129 -0.01 -0.46 -15.96
N ILE A 130 -1.24 -0.89 -16.29
CA ILE A 130 -1.79 -0.80 -17.65
C ILE A 130 -2.55 0.52 -17.81
N ASP A 131 -3.42 0.84 -16.85
CA ASP A 131 -4.15 2.09 -16.76
C ASP A 131 -4.29 2.54 -15.29
N GLU A 132 -4.97 3.65 -14.98
CA GLU A 132 -5.07 4.25 -13.65
C GLU A 132 -5.51 3.28 -12.55
N CYS A 133 -6.26 2.23 -12.90
CA CYS A 133 -6.86 1.29 -11.96
C CYS A 133 -6.65 -0.18 -12.35
N THR A 134 -5.92 -0.49 -13.42
CA THR A 134 -5.70 -1.84 -13.92
C THR A 134 -4.21 -2.17 -13.91
N TYR A 135 -3.88 -3.29 -13.30
CA TYR A 135 -2.51 -3.76 -13.13
C TYR A 135 -2.36 -5.15 -13.75
N GLU A 136 -1.28 -5.34 -14.48
CA GLU A 136 -0.83 -6.64 -14.94
C GLU A 136 0.18 -7.19 -13.94
N VAL A 137 -0.05 -8.41 -13.48
CA VAL A 137 0.82 -9.11 -12.51
C VAL A 137 1.32 -10.39 -13.14
N ASP A 138 2.62 -10.49 -13.34
CA ASP A 138 3.29 -11.72 -13.78
C ASP A 138 3.62 -12.58 -12.55
N LEU A 139 3.18 -13.82 -12.55
CA LEU A 139 3.31 -14.77 -11.45
C LEU A 139 3.99 -16.07 -11.92
N THR A 140 4.77 -16.66 -11.02
CA THR A 140 5.17 -18.05 -11.12
C THR A 140 4.48 -18.84 -10.00
N LEU A 141 3.59 -19.75 -10.35
CA LEU A 141 2.94 -20.65 -9.41
C LEU A 141 3.75 -21.95 -9.30
N SER A 142 4.08 -22.35 -8.09
CA SER A 142 4.65 -23.64 -7.75
C SER A 142 3.53 -24.48 -7.14
N VAL A 143 3.07 -25.49 -7.87
CA VAL A 143 2.06 -26.45 -7.42
C VAL A 143 2.74 -27.74 -7.05
N GLN A 144 2.71 -28.07 -5.78
CA GLN A 144 3.30 -29.30 -5.25
C GLN A 144 2.20 -30.26 -4.83
N GLU A 145 2.25 -31.48 -5.35
CA GLU A 145 1.42 -32.58 -4.92
C GLU A 145 2.30 -33.80 -4.66
N LYS A 146 2.32 -34.28 -3.41
CA LYS A 146 3.20 -35.38 -2.96
C LYS A 146 4.68 -35.08 -3.29
N LEU A 147 5.27 -35.80 -4.24
CA LEU A 147 6.68 -35.64 -4.66
C LEU A 147 6.83 -34.89 -5.99
N HIS A 148 5.72 -34.48 -6.59
CA HIS A 148 5.73 -33.76 -7.86
C HIS A 148 5.55 -32.26 -7.65
N THR A 149 6.42 -31.49 -8.29
CA THR A 149 6.31 -30.02 -8.32
C THR A 149 6.16 -29.56 -9.76
N THR A 150 5.10 -28.82 -10.04
CA THR A 150 4.85 -28.22 -11.35
C THR A 150 4.96 -26.71 -11.24
N LEU A 151 5.69 -26.08 -12.15
CA LEU A 151 5.79 -24.64 -12.26
C LEU A 151 4.89 -24.14 -13.39
N VAL A 152 4.00 -23.21 -13.08
CA VAL A 152 3.11 -22.58 -14.05
C VAL A 152 3.36 -21.08 -14.06
N LYS A 153 3.62 -20.53 -15.25
CA LYS A 153 3.68 -19.07 -15.41
C LYS A 153 2.30 -18.56 -15.73
N LEU A 154 1.84 -17.64 -14.90
CA LEU A 154 0.53 -17.04 -15.00
C LEU A 154 0.67 -15.53 -15.13
N ARG A 155 -0.19 -14.94 -15.93
CA ARG A 155 -0.39 -13.50 -16.00
C ARG A 155 -1.79 -13.19 -15.54
N THR A 156 -1.91 -12.32 -14.56
CA THR A 156 -3.19 -11.88 -14.01
C THR A 156 -3.37 -10.40 -14.24
N GLU A 157 -4.49 -10.02 -14.82
CA GLU A 157 -4.92 -8.62 -14.91
C GLU A 157 -5.86 -8.34 -13.74
N VAL A 158 -5.53 -7.36 -12.91
CA VAL A 158 -6.27 -6.99 -11.70
C VAL A 158 -6.76 -5.57 -11.83
N LYS A 159 -8.08 -5.37 -11.80
CA LYS A 159 -8.73 -4.07 -11.78
C LYS A 159 -9.18 -3.73 -10.37
N ILE A 160 -8.83 -2.54 -9.90
CA ILE A 160 -9.19 -2.05 -8.56
C ILE A 160 -10.09 -0.83 -8.66
N ILE A 161 -10.94 -0.63 -7.64
CA ILE A 161 -11.81 0.55 -7.50
C ILE A 161 -11.67 1.16 -6.11
N PRO A 162 -12.00 2.45 -5.93
CA PRO A 162 -12.01 3.07 -4.61
C PRO A 162 -12.97 2.37 -3.65
N HIS A 163 -12.55 2.21 -2.40
CA HIS A 163 -13.31 1.58 -1.32
C HIS A 163 -13.20 2.38 -0.03
N VAL A 164 -14.21 2.28 0.84
CA VAL A 164 -14.15 2.83 2.20
C VAL A 164 -13.48 1.80 3.10
N ARG A 165 -12.39 2.19 3.78
CA ARG A 165 -11.66 1.30 4.68
C ARG A 165 -12.56 0.67 5.73
N SER A 166 -12.36 -0.61 5.97
CA SER A 166 -13.06 -1.39 6.99
C SER A 166 -12.04 -2.18 7.84
N THR A 167 -12.52 -2.86 8.88
CA THR A 167 -11.69 -3.76 9.67
C THR A 167 -11.12 -4.91 8.81
N ASP A 168 -11.92 -5.40 7.87
CA ASP A 168 -11.58 -6.55 7.04
C ASP A 168 -10.74 -6.16 5.81
N ASN A 169 -11.01 -4.96 5.27
CA ASN A 169 -10.21 -4.35 4.19
C ASN A 169 -9.65 -3.00 4.65
N PRO A 170 -8.38 -2.95 5.11
CA PRO A 170 -7.75 -1.71 5.59
C PRO A 170 -7.33 -0.76 4.47
N PHE A 171 -7.49 -1.14 3.20
CA PHE A 171 -7.12 -0.33 2.05
C PHE A 171 -8.27 0.59 1.62
N SER A 172 -7.94 1.73 1.01
CA SER A 172 -8.91 2.62 0.36
C SER A 172 -9.33 2.13 -1.05
N TRP A 173 -9.00 0.90 -1.37
CA TRP A 173 -9.22 0.24 -2.67
C TRP A 173 -9.70 -1.19 -2.46
N GLU A 174 -10.43 -1.73 -3.43
CA GLU A 174 -10.84 -3.14 -3.48
C GLU A 174 -10.69 -3.69 -4.89
N VAL A 175 -10.56 -5.01 -5.01
CA VAL A 175 -10.46 -5.71 -6.30
C VAL A 175 -11.85 -5.84 -6.90
N ASN A 176 -12.05 -5.25 -8.08
CA ASN A 176 -13.33 -5.26 -8.80
C ASN A 176 -13.43 -6.34 -9.87
N ALA A 177 -12.30 -6.65 -10.50
CA ALA A 177 -12.23 -7.71 -11.50
C ALA A 177 -10.82 -8.27 -11.57
N TYR A 178 -10.69 -9.53 -11.94
CA TYR A 178 -9.42 -10.12 -12.33
C TYR A 178 -9.64 -11.12 -13.47
N ALA A 179 -8.64 -11.23 -14.33
CA ALA A 179 -8.61 -12.17 -15.44
C ALA A 179 -7.25 -12.86 -15.50
N GLU A 180 -7.24 -14.14 -15.78
CA GLU A 180 -6.05 -14.98 -15.80
C GLU A 180 -5.76 -15.44 -17.23
N SER A 181 -4.47 -15.44 -17.59
CA SER A 181 -3.98 -16.02 -18.83
C SER A 181 -2.69 -16.78 -18.57
N THR A 182 -2.59 -17.99 -19.10
CA THR A 182 -1.33 -18.74 -19.05
C THR A 182 -0.32 -18.13 -20.01
N ARG A 183 0.89 -17.95 -19.52
CA ARG A 183 2.00 -17.46 -20.33
C ARG A 183 2.76 -18.69 -20.89
N SER A 184 2.70 -18.86 -22.20
CA SER A 184 3.51 -19.84 -22.92
C SER A 184 4.99 -19.47 -22.96
#